data_2f4f346f79372de481123903fa3d00d6
#
_entry.id   2f4f346f79372de481123903fa3d00d6
#
_cell.length_a   1.000
_cell.length_b   1.000
_cell.length_c   1.000
_cell.angle_alpha   90.00
_cell.angle_beta   90.00
_cell.angle_gamma   90.00
#
_symmetry.space_group_name_H-M   'P 1'
#
loop_
_entity.id
_entity.type
_entity.pdbx_description
1 polymer ?
#
loop_
_entity_poly.entity_id
_entity_poly.type
_entity_poly.pdbx_seq_one_letter_code
_entity_poly.pdbx_strand_id
1 'polypeptide(L)'
;MSSNDRVIIFDTTLRDGEQSPGASMTGEEKLRIARALERLKVDVIEAGFAIASPGDFAAVKLVADNIKDSTVCSLARAVDADIERAAEALAGANSGRIHTFIATSPIHMQYKLRMQPDQVVEQAVRAVKKARSLCADVEFSCEDAGRSEIDFLCRIIEAAIDAGARTINIPDTVGYAIPHQYADTIRQLLERIPNADKAVFSVHCHNDLGLAVANSLAAVVAGARQVECTINGLGERAGNAALEEIVMAIKTRQDLLNVHTRIETEHILAASRLVSGITGFPVQPNKAIVGANAFAHESGIHQDGVLKHRETYEIMSAQSVGWNANKMVMGKHSGRAAFRSRLDELGIVLEGDELNAAFARFKELADKKHEIFDEDLQALVSDTLADEAPEHFKLASLEVASKTGTIPEAKLVLSVDGAERSAQAQGSGPVDATFKAIEAVAESGATLQLYSVNAITQGTDSQGEVTVRLEKGGRIVNGNGADTDIVVASAKAYLNALNLMQVGAKAHPQVEGV
;
A
#
# COMPACT_ATOMS: atom_id res chain seq x y z
N MET A 1 11.44 -34.48 9.01
CA MET A 1 11.90 -33.13 8.60
C MET A 1 11.17 -32.14 9.45
N SER A 2 11.84 -31.24 10.14
CA SER A 2 11.19 -30.37 11.13
C SER A 2 10.30 -29.36 10.39
N SER A 3 9.02 -29.40 10.67
CA SER A 3 7.96 -28.52 10.14
C SER A 3 8.04 -27.08 10.64
N ASN A 4 9.23 -26.58 10.95
CA ASN A 4 9.37 -25.35 11.74
C ASN A 4 10.24 -24.25 11.10
N ASP A 5 10.56 -24.37 9.80
CA ASP A 5 11.37 -23.35 9.12
C ASP A 5 10.44 -22.29 8.50
N ARG A 6 10.20 -21.24 9.26
CA ARG A 6 9.24 -20.19 8.94
C ARG A 6 9.92 -18.92 8.44
N VAL A 7 9.40 -18.34 7.38
CA VAL A 7 9.74 -17.00 6.90
C VAL A 7 8.77 -16.00 7.50
N ILE A 8 9.30 -14.98 8.15
CA ILE A 8 8.60 -13.84 8.71
C ILE A 8 8.27 -12.89 7.55
N ILE A 9 7.01 -12.49 7.44
CA ILE A 9 6.57 -11.48 6.47
C ILE A 9 6.46 -10.13 7.17
N PHE A 10 7.32 -9.21 6.74
CA PHE A 10 7.35 -7.83 7.19
C PHE A 10 6.73 -6.96 6.09
N ASP A 11 5.60 -6.34 6.37
CA ASP A 11 4.94 -5.45 5.42
C ASP A 11 5.32 -3.99 5.68
N THR A 12 5.83 -3.31 4.67
CA THR A 12 6.20 -1.90 4.72
C THR A 12 5.32 -1.02 3.79
N THR A 13 4.12 -1.50 3.44
CA THR A 13 3.16 -0.74 2.63
C THR A 13 2.86 0.64 3.22
N LEU A 14 2.75 0.73 4.56
CA LEU A 14 2.40 1.96 5.29
C LEU A 14 3.59 2.90 5.51
N ARG A 15 4.83 2.48 5.18
CA ARG A 15 6.04 3.31 5.30
C ARG A 15 6.71 3.49 3.94
N ASP A 16 7.37 2.46 3.38
CA ASP A 16 8.06 2.54 2.08
C ASP A 16 7.05 2.63 0.93
N GLY A 17 5.96 1.87 1.03
CA GLY A 17 4.85 1.96 0.08
C GLY A 17 4.28 3.38 -0.01
N GLU A 18 4.06 4.04 1.12
CA GLU A 18 3.57 5.42 1.17
C GLU A 18 4.55 6.44 0.58
N GLN A 19 5.85 6.15 0.57
CA GLN A 19 6.87 7.02 -0.01
C GLN A 19 6.83 7.02 -1.56
N SER A 20 6.07 6.13 -2.16
CA SER A 20 5.76 6.22 -3.60
C SER A 20 5.07 7.57 -3.90
N PRO A 21 5.57 8.35 -4.88
CA PRO A 21 4.98 9.65 -5.19
C PRO A 21 3.48 9.54 -5.46
N GLY A 22 2.68 10.08 -4.55
CA GLY A 22 1.22 10.10 -4.61
C GLY A 22 0.48 8.99 -3.88
N ALA A 23 1.16 8.15 -3.14
CA ALA A 23 0.54 7.11 -2.31
C ALA A 23 0.30 7.55 -0.86
N SER A 24 0.35 8.85 -0.57
CA SER A 24 0.15 9.36 0.79
C SER A 24 -1.22 8.99 1.36
N MET A 25 -1.25 8.58 2.61
CA MET A 25 -2.42 8.06 3.29
C MET A 25 -2.73 8.85 4.56
N THR A 26 -4.00 9.01 4.89
CA THR A 26 -4.43 9.52 6.20
C THR A 26 -4.21 8.48 7.30
N GLY A 27 -4.20 8.88 8.57
CA GLY A 27 -4.08 7.95 9.69
C GLY A 27 -5.17 6.88 9.72
N GLU A 28 -6.40 7.23 9.38
CA GLU A 28 -7.52 6.28 9.32
C GLU A 28 -7.37 5.28 8.16
N GLU A 29 -6.89 5.73 6.99
CA GLU A 29 -6.58 4.84 5.87
C GLU A 29 -5.46 3.87 6.23
N LYS A 30 -4.39 4.35 6.88
CA LYS A 30 -3.33 3.49 7.41
C LYS A 30 -3.88 2.44 8.38
N LEU A 31 -4.76 2.82 9.29
CA LEU A 31 -5.38 1.88 10.22
C LEU A 31 -6.23 0.83 9.50
N ARG A 32 -6.99 1.23 8.46
CA ARG A 32 -7.77 0.28 7.65
C ARG A 32 -6.87 -0.75 6.97
N ILE A 33 -5.77 -0.30 6.35
CA ILE A 33 -4.79 -1.20 5.74
C ILE A 33 -4.12 -2.08 6.81
N ALA A 34 -3.70 -1.52 7.94
CA ALA A 34 -3.10 -2.27 9.04
C ALA A 34 -4.01 -3.41 9.54
N ARG A 35 -5.32 -3.15 9.67
CA ARG A 35 -6.30 -4.19 10.02
C ARG A 35 -6.44 -5.28 8.94
N ALA A 36 -6.34 -4.92 7.67
CA ALA A 36 -6.33 -5.89 6.58
C ALA A 36 -5.06 -6.74 6.60
N LEU A 37 -3.89 -6.14 6.86
CA LEU A 37 -2.62 -6.83 7.03
C LEU A 37 -2.62 -7.77 8.26
N GLU A 38 -3.20 -7.33 9.37
CA GLU A 38 -3.39 -8.16 10.57
C GLU A 38 -4.29 -9.36 10.29
N ARG A 39 -5.40 -9.16 9.57
CA ARG A 39 -6.30 -10.25 9.12
C ARG A 39 -5.58 -11.21 8.19
N LEU A 40 -4.75 -10.70 7.29
CA LEU A 40 -3.89 -11.50 6.42
C LEU A 40 -2.82 -12.30 7.21
N LYS A 41 -2.67 -12.04 8.53
CA LYS A 41 -1.65 -12.61 9.42
C LYS A 41 -0.23 -12.19 9.05
N VAL A 42 -0.04 -10.97 8.62
CA VAL A 42 1.30 -10.38 8.48
C VAL A 42 1.99 -10.38 9.85
N ASP A 43 3.28 -10.72 9.88
CA ASP A 43 4.03 -10.84 11.14
C ASP A 43 4.39 -9.49 11.72
N VAL A 44 4.91 -8.59 10.87
CA VAL A 44 5.34 -7.25 11.24
C VAL A 44 4.75 -6.23 10.27
N ILE A 45 4.16 -5.17 10.80
CA ILE A 45 3.60 -4.05 10.05
C ILE A 45 4.41 -2.81 10.35
N GLU A 46 5.17 -2.31 9.39
CA GLU A 46 5.89 -1.04 9.52
C GLU A 46 4.93 0.12 9.26
N ALA A 47 4.48 0.75 10.33
CA ALA A 47 3.37 1.70 10.31
C ALA A 47 3.76 3.10 9.80
N GLY A 48 5.07 3.42 9.79
CA GLY A 48 5.55 4.71 9.31
C GLY A 48 6.87 5.15 9.93
N PHE A 49 7.14 6.44 9.79
CA PHE A 49 8.35 7.12 10.29
C PHE A 49 7.93 8.24 11.27
N ALA A 50 7.83 7.90 12.55
CA ALA A 50 7.19 8.72 13.58
C ALA A 50 7.79 10.14 13.78
N ILE A 51 9.06 10.35 13.40
CA ILE A 51 9.72 11.66 13.50
C ILE A 51 9.43 12.59 12.30
N ALA A 52 8.94 12.05 11.17
CA ALA A 52 8.80 12.80 9.93
C ALA A 52 7.82 13.98 10.07
N SER A 53 6.72 13.78 10.80
CA SER A 53 5.75 14.83 11.11
C SER A 53 4.88 14.48 12.33
N PRO A 54 4.17 15.45 12.93
CA PRO A 54 3.15 15.16 13.95
C PRO A 54 2.04 14.21 13.45
N GLY A 55 1.68 14.29 12.16
CA GLY A 55 0.70 13.41 11.52
C GLY A 55 1.20 11.97 11.43
N ASP A 56 2.47 11.77 11.02
CA ASP A 56 3.09 10.45 10.98
C ASP A 56 3.19 9.82 12.37
N PHE A 57 3.58 10.62 13.37
CA PHE A 57 3.56 10.17 14.75
C PHE A 57 2.17 9.69 15.19
N ALA A 58 1.15 10.50 14.93
CA ALA A 58 -0.23 10.15 15.30
C ALA A 58 -0.72 8.90 14.56
N ALA A 59 -0.34 8.73 13.29
CA ALA A 59 -0.69 7.56 12.49
C ALA A 59 0.00 6.28 13.01
N VAL A 60 1.31 6.32 13.29
CA VAL A 60 2.04 5.18 13.90
C VAL A 60 1.42 4.82 15.24
N LYS A 61 1.15 5.81 16.09
CA LYS A 61 0.51 5.60 17.38
C LYS A 61 -0.89 5.00 17.25
N LEU A 62 -1.70 5.48 16.30
CA LEU A 62 -3.04 4.96 16.04
C LEU A 62 -2.99 3.48 15.65
N VAL A 63 -2.06 3.09 14.78
CA VAL A 63 -1.85 1.69 14.39
C VAL A 63 -1.39 0.87 15.61
N ALA A 64 -0.42 1.37 16.38
CA ALA A 64 0.11 0.69 17.57
C ALA A 64 -0.97 0.44 18.64
N ASP A 65 -1.85 1.40 18.87
CA ASP A 65 -2.94 1.30 19.85
C ASP A 65 -4.02 0.28 19.42
N ASN A 66 -4.19 0.02 18.11
CA ASN A 66 -5.28 -0.79 17.58
C ASN A 66 -4.89 -2.21 17.14
N ILE A 67 -3.70 -2.42 16.57
CA ILE A 67 -3.24 -3.73 16.09
C ILE A 67 -2.78 -4.60 17.27
N LYS A 68 -3.21 -5.88 17.31
CA LYS A 68 -3.01 -6.78 18.46
C LYS A 68 -2.26 -8.06 18.12
N ASP A 69 -2.45 -8.62 16.93
CA ASP A 69 -1.92 -9.93 16.52
C ASP A 69 -0.64 -9.84 15.66
N SER A 70 -0.30 -8.65 15.17
CA SER A 70 0.94 -8.36 14.44
C SER A 70 1.86 -7.47 15.28
N THR A 71 3.17 -7.58 15.07
CA THR A 71 4.14 -6.63 15.64
C THR A 71 4.05 -5.32 14.87
N VAL A 72 3.88 -4.20 15.56
CA VAL A 72 3.90 -2.87 14.93
C VAL A 72 5.31 -2.30 14.99
N CYS A 73 5.81 -1.87 13.84
CA CYS A 73 7.15 -1.34 13.67
C CYS A 73 7.14 0.14 13.32
N SER A 74 8.13 0.89 13.78
CA SER A 74 8.40 2.26 13.34
C SER A 74 9.84 2.42 12.93
N LEU A 75 10.03 3.04 11.74
CA LEU A 75 11.37 3.39 11.26
C LEU A 75 11.97 4.53 12.10
N ALA A 76 13.30 4.51 12.28
CA ALA A 76 14.08 5.53 12.94
C ALA A 76 15.48 5.60 12.32
N ARG A 77 15.98 6.77 11.96
CA ARG A 77 17.40 6.95 11.65
C ARG A 77 18.25 6.63 12.89
N ALA A 78 19.53 6.35 12.69
CA ALA A 78 20.47 6.07 13.79
C ALA A 78 20.81 7.34 14.61
N VAL A 79 19.77 8.06 15.06
CA VAL A 79 19.85 9.26 15.93
C VAL A 79 18.87 9.12 17.09
N ASP A 80 19.29 9.59 18.27
CA ASP A 80 18.56 9.36 19.51
C ASP A 80 17.12 9.91 19.47
N ALA A 81 16.92 11.10 18.91
CA ALA A 81 15.60 11.73 18.81
C ALA A 81 14.59 10.92 17.97
N ASP A 82 15.05 10.33 16.86
CA ASP A 82 14.20 9.49 16.01
C ASP A 82 13.80 8.21 16.76
N ILE A 83 14.77 7.59 17.43
CA ILE A 83 14.57 6.35 18.20
C ILE A 83 13.63 6.59 19.38
N GLU A 84 13.78 7.68 20.11
CA GLU A 84 12.88 8.08 21.19
C GLU A 84 11.47 8.33 20.68
N ARG A 85 11.35 9.01 19.55
CA ARG A 85 10.06 9.31 18.95
C ARG A 85 9.33 8.05 18.44
N ALA A 86 10.08 7.10 17.88
CA ALA A 86 9.54 5.79 17.50
C ALA A 86 9.06 5.01 18.73
N ALA A 87 9.86 4.96 19.80
CA ALA A 87 9.49 4.30 21.05
C ALA A 87 8.21 4.91 21.67
N GLU A 88 8.11 6.23 21.68
CA GLU A 88 6.93 6.95 22.18
C GLU A 88 5.67 6.59 21.38
N ALA A 89 5.76 6.55 20.04
CA ALA A 89 4.63 6.18 19.19
C ALA A 89 4.21 4.72 19.38
N LEU A 90 5.15 3.83 19.69
CA LEU A 90 4.90 2.40 19.88
C LEU A 90 4.48 2.01 21.31
N ALA A 91 4.41 2.96 22.25
CA ALA A 91 4.16 2.67 23.68
C ALA A 91 2.86 1.92 23.95
N GLY A 92 1.84 2.05 23.08
CA GLY A 92 0.54 1.35 23.18
C GLY A 92 0.48 0.00 22.46
N ALA A 93 1.54 -0.40 21.76
CA ALA A 93 1.55 -1.65 20.99
C ALA A 93 1.61 -2.89 21.90
N ASN A 94 0.85 -3.94 21.55
CA ASN A 94 1.00 -5.25 22.20
C ASN A 94 2.39 -5.85 21.96
N SER A 95 2.91 -5.68 20.74
CA SER A 95 4.26 -6.04 20.32
C SER A 95 4.78 -4.91 19.46
N GLY A 96 5.85 -4.26 19.90
CA GLY A 96 6.50 -3.14 19.22
C GLY A 96 7.90 -3.49 18.76
N ARG A 97 8.31 -2.98 17.59
CA ARG A 97 9.67 -3.07 17.05
C ARG A 97 10.17 -1.69 16.64
N ILE A 98 11.40 -1.36 17.02
CA ILE A 98 12.10 -0.20 16.47
C ILE A 98 13.02 -0.69 15.36
N HIS A 99 12.83 -0.14 14.15
CA HIS A 99 13.66 -0.39 12.99
C HIS A 99 14.60 0.80 12.79
N THR A 100 15.87 0.62 13.08
CA THR A 100 16.89 1.67 12.89
C THR A 100 17.86 1.31 11.79
N PHE A 101 18.40 2.32 11.10
CA PHE A 101 19.26 2.10 9.95
C PHE A 101 20.36 3.15 9.81
N ILE A 102 21.44 2.75 9.17
CA ILE A 102 22.50 3.65 8.69
C ILE A 102 23.06 3.10 7.38
N ALA A 103 23.47 4.00 6.48
CA ALA A 103 24.02 3.59 5.19
C ALA A 103 25.44 3.00 5.34
N THR A 104 25.70 1.94 4.57
CA THR A 104 26.93 1.14 4.66
C THR A 104 27.77 1.12 3.38
N SER A 105 27.23 1.61 2.26
CA SER A 105 27.99 1.65 1.03
C SER A 105 29.02 2.79 1.01
N PRO A 106 30.16 2.62 0.33
CA PRO A 106 31.20 3.65 0.23
C PRO A 106 30.66 4.98 -0.31
N ILE A 107 29.77 4.92 -1.31
CA ILE A 107 29.18 6.12 -1.91
C ILE A 107 28.31 6.89 -0.90
N HIS A 108 27.54 6.19 -0.08
CA HIS A 108 26.71 6.84 0.95
C HIS A 108 27.56 7.36 2.10
N MET A 109 28.56 6.60 2.56
CA MET A 109 29.47 7.07 3.60
C MET A 109 30.20 8.34 3.18
N GLN A 110 30.67 8.40 1.93
CA GLN A 110 31.41 9.55 1.42
C GLN A 110 30.54 10.79 1.18
N TYR A 111 29.40 10.64 0.49
CA TYR A 111 28.63 11.78 -0.02
C TYR A 111 27.43 12.15 0.83
N LYS A 112 26.73 11.15 1.41
CA LYS A 112 25.51 11.36 2.21
C LYS A 112 25.86 11.57 3.70
N LEU A 113 26.59 10.65 4.30
CA LEU A 113 26.93 10.69 5.73
C LEU A 113 28.14 11.57 6.02
N ARG A 114 29.12 11.61 5.12
CA ARG A 114 30.44 12.25 5.31
C ARG A 114 31.15 11.72 6.54
N MET A 115 31.12 10.41 6.71
CA MET A 115 31.65 9.68 7.85
C MET A 115 32.67 8.63 7.40
N GLN A 116 33.67 8.38 8.26
CA GLN A 116 34.58 7.26 8.09
C GLN A 116 33.90 5.95 8.53
N PRO A 117 34.30 4.78 8.00
CA PRO A 117 33.70 3.49 8.37
C PRO A 117 33.61 3.23 9.88
N ASP A 118 34.65 3.60 10.66
CA ASP A 118 34.64 3.44 12.10
C ASP A 118 33.54 4.25 12.78
N GLN A 119 33.34 5.48 12.35
CA GLN A 119 32.29 6.35 12.87
C GLN A 119 30.88 5.80 12.56
N VAL A 120 30.70 5.16 11.38
CA VAL A 120 29.44 4.51 11.02
C VAL A 120 29.15 3.33 11.94
N VAL A 121 30.15 2.50 12.23
CA VAL A 121 30.01 1.38 13.19
C VAL A 121 29.69 1.90 14.59
N GLU A 122 30.40 2.90 15.09
CA GLU A 122 30.15 3.51 16.39
C GLU A 122 28.72 4.06 16.50
N GLN A 123 28.22 4.73 15.45
CA GLN A 123 26.88 5.27 15.41
C GLN A 123 25.82 4.16 15.37
N ALA A 124 26.04 3.09 14.59
CA ALA A 124 25.17 1.93 14.54
C ALA A 124 25.04 1.28 15.92
N VAL A 125 26.16 1.00 16.59
CA VAL A 125 26.20 0.42 17.94
C VAL A 125 25.47 1.30 18.96
N ARG A 126 25.70 2.61 18.94
CA ARG A 126 25.00 3.56 19.80
C ARG A 126 23.49 3.53 19.57
N ALA A 127 23.07 3.60 18.31
CA ALA A 127 21.66 3.60 17.93
C ALA A 127 20.94 2.30 18.34
N VAL A 128 21.55 1.14 18.08
CA VAL A 128 20.99 -0.15 18.49
C VAL A 128 20.89 -0.25 20.01
N LYS A 129 21.92 0.14 20.76
CA LYS A 129 21.89 0.16 22.24
C LYS A 129 20.80 1.09 22.76
N LYS A 130 20.65 2.27 22.16
CA LYS A 130 19.58 3.22 22.52
C LYS A 130 18.21 2.62 22.25
N ALA A 131 17.97 2.05 21.06
CA ALA A 131 16.72 1.39 20.71
C ALA A 131 16.42 0.22 21.68
N ARG A 132 17.42 -0.61 21.99
CA ARG A 132 17.28 -1.72 22.95
C ARG A 132 16.94 -1.27 24.37
N SER A 133 17.37 -0.10 24.78
CA SER A 133 16.98 0.44 26.09
C SER A 133 15.51 0.85 26.17
N LEU A 134 14.85 1.04 25.04
CA LEU A 134 13.47 1.49 24.92
C LEU A 134 12.50 0.42 24.40
N CYS A 135 13.00 -0.54 23.62
CA CYS A 135 12.20 -1.59 22.99
C CYS A 135 12.93 -2.94 23.05
N ALA A 136 12.18 -4.01 23.35
CA ALA A 136 12.74 -5.36 23.43
C ALA A 136 13.06 -5.98 22.07
N ASP A 137 12.43 -5.53 21.00
CA ASP A 137 12.64 -5.99 19.63
C ASP A 137 13.21 -4.84 18.78
N VAL A 138 14.42 -5.04 18.26
CA VAL A 138 15.14 -4.05 17.45
C VAL A 138 15.64 -4.70 16.18
N GLU A 139 15.27 -4.10 15.06
CA GLU A 139 15.77 -4.38 13.73
C GLU A 139 16.80 -3.33 13.32
N PHE A 140 17.91 -3.80 12.73
CA PHE A 140 18.95 -2.93 12.20
C PHE A 140 19.14 -3.17 10.70
N SER A 141 19.03 -2.11 9.90
CA SER A 141 19.26 -2.15 8.46
C SER A 141 20.60 -1.53 8.07
N CYS A 142 21.33 -2.28 7.22
CA CYS A 142 22.51 -1.79 6.51
C CYS A 142 22.08 -1.11 5.20
N GLU A 143 21.63 0.16 5.25
CA GLU A 143 21.14 0.83 4.03
C GLU A 143 22.16 0.75 2.90
N ASP A 144 21.69 0.40 1.70
CA ASP A 144 22.51 0.20 0.49
C ASP A 144 23.50 -0.97 0.60
N ALA A 145 23.10 -2.04 1.32
CA ALA A 145 23.93 -3.24 1.49
C ALA A 145 24.26 -3.91 0.16
N GLY A 146 23.40 -3.84 -0.85
CA GLY A 146 23.63 -4.39 -2.19
C GLY A 146 24.86 -3.81 -2.90
N ARG A 147 25.37 -2.65 -2.46
CA ARG A 147 26.58 -1.99 -2.97
C ARG A 147 27.67 -1.78 -1.91
N SER A 148 27.54 -2.42 -0.77
CA SER A 148 28.48 -2.33 0.36
C SER A 148 29.56 -3.41 0.27
N GLU A 149 30.74 -3.10 0.79
CA GLU A 149 31.84 -4.06 0.88
C GLU A 149 31.50 -5.15 1.89
N ILE A 150 31.67 -6.42 1.51
CA ILE A 150 31.28 -7.56 2.33
C ILE A 150 32.00 -7.59 3.70
N ASP A 151 33.27 -7.21 3.75
CA ASP A 151 34.06 -7.17 4.97
C ASP A 151 33.53 -6.10 5.94
N PHE A 152 33.10 -4.95 5.39
CA PHE A 152 32.49 -3.91 6.20
C PHE A 152 31.09 -4.33 6.70
N LEU A 153 30.29 -5.00 5.86
CA LEU A 153 29.00 -5.56 6.29
C LEU A 153 29.20 -6.57 7.42
N CYS A 154 30.14 -7.50 7.31
CA CYS A 154 30.41 -8.47 8.39
C CYS A 154 30.73 -7.75 9.70
N ARG A 155 31.59 -6.74 9.66
CA ARG A 155 32.01 -5.99 10.85
C ARG A 155 30.86 -5.21 11.51
N ILE A 156 30.07 -4.46 10.74
CA ILE A 156 29.00 -3.64 11.31
C ILE A 156 27.82 -4.50 11.80
N ILE A 157 27.52 -5.60 11.12
CA ILE A 157 26.45 -6.52 11.51
C ILE A 157 26.82 -7.25 12.80
N GLU A 158 28.05 -7.78 12.92
CA GLU A 158 28.53 -8.40 14.16
C GLU A 158 28.39 -7.44 15.35
N ALA A 159 28.82 -6.18 15.17
CA ALA A 159 28.74 -5.14 16.19
C ALA A 159 27.27 -4.77 16.53
N ALA A 160 26.38 -4.74 15.55
CA ALA A 160 24.96 -4.46 15.76
C ALA A 160 24.26 -5.59 16.53
N ILE A 161 24.57 -6.86 16.21
CA ILE A 161 24.06 -8.02 16.94
C ILE A 161 24.55 -8.00 18.40
N ASP A 162 25.81 -7.74 18.62
CA ASP A 162 26.39 -7.61 19.99
C ASP A 162 25.80 -6.42 20.75
N ALA A 163 25.40 -5.35 20.04
CA ALA A 163 24.69 -4.23 20.66
C ALA A 163 23.23 -4.57 21.01
N GLY A 164 22.68 -5.68 20.49
CA GLY A 164 21.37 -6.23 20.82
C GLY A 164 20.33 -6.22 19.70
N ALA A 165 20.69 -5.98 18.44
CA ALA A 165 19.80 -6.18 17.32
C ALA A 165 19.38 -7.65 17.22
N ARG A 166 18.07 -7.89 17.04
CA ARG A 166 17.47 -9.23 16.91
C ARG A 166 17.18 -9.61 15.47
N THR A 167 17.05 -8.61 14.62
CA THR A 167 16.87 -8.76 13.18
C THR A 167 17.86 -7.86 12.46
N ILE A 168 18.52 -8.41 11.46
CA ILE A 168 19.47 -7.69 10.60
C ILE A 168 18.90 -7.70 9.17
N ASN A 169 18.60 -6.52 8.66
CA ASN A 169 18.09 -6.36 7.32
C ASN A 169 19.19 -5.95 6.34
N ILE A 170 19.21 -6.61 5.20
CA ILE A 170 20.20 -6.44 4.12
C ILE A 170 19.46 -5.89 2.90
N PRO A 171 19.30 -4.55 2.77
CA PRO A 171 18.51 -4.00 1.67
C PRO A 171 19.31 -3.87 0.37
N ASP A 172 18.68 -4.27 -0.73
CA ASP A 172 19.00 -3.86 -2.09
C ASP A 172 18.25 -2.55 -2.40
N THR A 173 18.75 -1.47 -1.80
CA THR A 173 18.09 -0.16 -1.73
C THR A 173 17.83 0.47 -3.10
N VAL A 174 18.64 0.16 -4.10
CA VAL A 174 18.51 0.73 -5.45
C VAL A 174 18.11 -0.30 -6.51
N GLY A 175 17.69 -1.51 -6.09
CA GLY A 175 17.24 -2.56 -6.99
C GLY A 175 18.32 -3.02 -7.99
N TYR A 176 19.57 -3.05 -7.54
CA TYR A 176 20.76 -3.28 -8.38
C TYR A 176 21.21 -4.75 -8.39
N ALA A 177 20.87 -5.50 -7.36
CA ALA A 177 21.32 -6.88 -7.19
C ALA A 177 20.65 -7.83 -8.20
N ILE A 178 21.34 -8.92 -8.48
CA ILE A 178 20.81 -10.05 -9.24
C ILE A 178 20.75 -11.30 -8.35
N PRO A 179 19.81 -12.25 -8.59
CA PRO A 179 19.45 -13.27 -7.59
C PRO A 179 20.61 -14.10 -7.05
N HIS A 180 21.50 -14.60 -7.92
CA HIS A 180 22.60 -15.44 -7.49
C HIS A 180 23.66 -14.68 -6.69
N GLN A 181 23.97 -13.42 -7.09
CA GLN A 181 24.90 -12.55 -6.36
C GLN A 181 24.34 -12.18 -4.99
N TYR A 182 23.04 -11.83 -4.94
CA TYR A 182 22.39 -11.46 -3.69
C TYR A 182 22.31 -12.64 -2.70
N ALA A 183 21.96 -13.81 -3.21
CA ALA A 183 21.98 -15.06 -2.42
C ALA A 183 23.39 -15.37 -1.89
N ASP A 184 24.43 -15.14 -2.70
CA ASP A 184 25.80 -15.36 -2.28
C ASP A 184 26.22 -14.38 -1.19
N THR A 185 25.82 -13.10 -1.29
CA THR A 185 26.02 -12.12 -0.21
C THR A 185 25.40 -12.60 1.12
N ILE A 186 24.14 -13.05 1.11
CA ILE A 186 23.48 -13.55 2.32
C ILE A 186 24.21 -14.77 2.88
N ARG A 187 24.63 -15.72 2.04
CA ARG A 187 25.37 -16.91 2.47
C ARG A 187 26.70 -16.52 3.11
N GLN A 188 27.47 -15.63 2.48
CA GLN A 188 28.75 -15.13 3.03
C GLN A 188 28.56 -14.46 4.38
N LEU A 189 27.52 -13.63 4.56
CA LEU A 189 27.24 -12.98 5.84
C LEU A 189 26.92 -14.01 6.94
N LEU A 190 26.08 -15.01 6.65
CA LEU A 190 25.72 -16.06 7.60
C LEU A 190 26.94 -16.94 7.98
N GLU A 191 27.83 -17.22 7.04
CA GLU A 191 29.01 -18.07 7.26
C GLU A 191 30.15 -17.32 7.97
N ARG A 192 30.32 -16.01 7.72
CA ARG A 192 31.49 -15.24 8.18
C ARG A 192 31.27 -14.49 9.48
N ILE A 193 30.03 -14.21 9.85
CA ILE A 193 29.71 -13.45 11.06
C ILE A 193 29.59 -14.42 12.24
N PRO A 194 30.47 -14.31 13.26
CA PRO A 194 30.54 -15.31 14.34
C PRO A 194 29.29 -15.42 15.20
N ASN A 195 28.50 -14.35 15.31
CA ASN A 195 27.28 -14.28 16.11
C ASN A 195 25.99 -14.21 15.25
N ALA A 196 26.06 -14.62 13.96
CA ALA A 196 24.92 -14.59 13.04
C ALA A 196 23.71 -15.37 13.54
N ASP A 197 23.94 -16.47 14.28
CA ASP A 197 22.93 -17.33 14.87
C ASP A 197 22.05 -16.65 15.93
N LYS A 198 22.46 -15.48 16.43
CA LYS A 198 21.73 -14.71 17.44
C LYS A 198 20.70 -13.74 16.85
N ALA A 199 20.65 -13.60 15.52
CA ALA A 199 19.72 -12.71 14.84
C ALA A 199 19.03 -13.37 13.64
N VAL A 200 17.85 -12.89 13.30
CA VAL A 200 17.15 -13.22 12.06
C VAL A 200 17.71 -12.35 10.95
N PHE A 201 18.14 -12.95 9.84
CA PHE A 201 18.51 -12.19 8.65
C PHE A 201 17.27 -11.88 7.83
N SER A 202 17.07 -10.62 7.54
CA SER A 202 15.99 -10.02 6.77
C SER A 202 16.52 -9.49 5.44
N VAL A 203 15.66 -9.44 4.44
CA VAL A 203 15.96 -8.85 3.15
C VAL A 203 14.87 -7.89 2.72
N HIS A 204 15.27 -6.83 2.03
CA HIS A 204 14.43 -5.79 1.47
C HIS A 204 14.92 -5.48 0.05
N CYS A 205 14.08 -5.68 -0.95
CA CYS A 205 14.51 -5.52 -2.34
C CYS A 205 13.61 -4.55 -3.09
N HIS A 206 14.24 -3.52 -3.69
CA HIS A 206 13.57 -2.66 -4.67
C HIS A 206 13.56 -3.31 -6.06
N ASN A 207 12.63 -2.87 -6.90
CA ASN A 207 12.26 -3.54 -8.15
C ASN A 207 12.74 -2.82 -9.42
N ASP A 208 13.78 -2.01 -9.31
CA ASP A 208 14.27 -1.18 -10.43
C ASP A 208 14.68 -1.99 -11.67
N LEU A 209 15.20 -3.21 -11.46
CA LEU A 209 15.50 -4.17 -12.54
C LEU A 209 14.40 -5.23 -12.75
N GLY A 210 13.27 -5.15 -12.04
CA GLY A 210 12.21 -6.16 -12.09
C GLY A 210 12.56 -7.47 -11.37
N LEU A 211 13.52 -7.45 -10.43
CA LEU A 211 14.08 -8.65 -9.79
C LEU A 211 13.81 -8.74 -8.29
N ALA A 212 13.06 -7.82 -7.71
CA ALA A 212 12.88 -7.75 -6.26
C ALA A 212 12.37 -9.06 -5.64
N VAL A 213 11.34 -9.67 -6.22
CA VAL A 213 10.79 -10.96 -5.77
C VAL A 213 11.81 -12.08 -5.95
N ALA A 214 12.48 -12.13 -7.09
CA ALA A 214 13.49 -13.16 -7.38
C ALA A 214 14.70 -13.05 -6.42
N ASN A 215 15.16 -11.84 -6.12
CA ASN A 215 16.22 -11.58 -5.16
C ASN A 215 15.81 -12.02 -3.74
N SER A 216 14.60 -11.66 -3.31
CA SER A 216 14.08 -12.04 -1.99
C SER A 216 13.97 -13.56 -1.83
N LEU A 217 13.43 -14.26 -2.82
CA LEU A 217 13.35 -15.72 -2.80
C LEU A 217 14.72 -16.39 -2.83
N ALA A 218 15.67 -15.88 -3.62
CA ALA A 218 17.04 -16.38 -3.65
C ALA A 218 17.74 -16.19 -2.29
N ALA A 219 17.48 -15.09 -1.61
CA ALA A 219 17.98 -14.84 -0.26
C ALA A 219 17.36 -15.80 0.78
N VAL A 220 16.06 -16.10 0.67
CA VAL A 220 15.40 -17.12 1.52
C VAL A 220 16.06 -18.48 1.36
N VAL A 221 16.35 -18.89 0.12
CA VAL A 221 17.09 -20.13 -0.17
C VAL A 221 18.49 -20.10 0.44
N ALA A 222 19.12 -18.93 0.48
CA ALA A 222 20.45 -18.75 1.06
C ALA A 222 20.45 -18.70 2.60
N GLY A 223 19.29 -18.60 3.26
CA GLY A 223 19.17 -18.66 4.72
C GLY A 223 18.48 -17.45 5.37
N ALA A 224 18.06 -16.44 4.63
CA ALA A 224 17.24 -15.36 5.17
C ALA A 224 15.88 -15.89 5.66
N ARG A 225 15.38 -15.35 6.77
CA ARG A 225 14.15 -15.80 7.42
C ARG A 225 13.15 -14.67 7.71
N GLN A 226 13.41 -13.47 7.23
CA GLN A 226 12.44 -12.38 7.11
C GLN A 226 12.53 -11.78 5.71
N VAL A 227 11.38 -11.41 5.15
CA VAL A 227 11.28 -10.67 3.88
C VAL A 227 10.44 -9.42 4.13
N GLU A 228 11.04 -8.25 3.88
CA GLU A 228 10.32 -6.99 3.78
C GLU A 228 9.74 -6.86 2.38
N CYS A 229 8.45 -6.57 2.31
CA CYS A 229 7.71 -6.49 1.07
C CYS A 229 6.52 -5.54 1.22
N THR A 230 5.81 -5.28 0.14
CA THR A 230 4.62 -4.43 0.16
C THR A 230 3.48 -5.08 -0.62
N ILE A 231 2.25 -4.77 -0.24
CA ILE A 231 1.08 -5.12 -1.06
C ILE A 231 1.23 -4.48 -2.44
N ASN A 232 0.99 -5.26 -3.48
CA ASN A 232 1.10 -4.89 -4.90
C ASN A 232 2.52 -4.47 -5.35
N GLY A 233 3.54 -4.66 -4.51
CA GLY A 233 4.88 -4.17 -4.77
C GLY A 233 5.01 -2.64 -4.72
N LEU A 234 4.12 -1.95 -4.02
CA LEU A 234 4.12 -0.49 -3.89
C LEU A 234 5.41 0.00 -3.25
N GLY A 235 5.95 1.15 -3.70
CA GLY A 235 7.17 1.72 -3.14
C GLY A 235 7.80 2.78 -4.03
N GLU A 236 8.90 3.35 -3.60
CA GLU A 236 9.64 4.34 -4.39
C GLU A 236 10.09 3.77 -5.75
N ARG A 237 10.18 4.64 -6.75
CA ARG A 237 10.64 4.36 -8.12
C ARG A 237 9.84 3.24 -8.79
N ALA A 238 10.43 2.04 -8.94
CA ALA A 238 9.76 0.86 -9.51
C ALA A 238 9.07 -0.04 -8.47
N GLY A 239 9.09 0.36 -7.19
CA GLY A 239 8.44 -0.32 -6.09
C GLY A 239 9.32 -1.34 -5.38
N ASN A 240 8.71 -2.13 -4.51
CA ASN A 240 9.30 -3.17 -3.67
C ASN A 240 8.99 -4.58 -4.20
N ALA A 241 9.54 -5.59 -3.54
CA ALA A 241 9.07 -6.96 -3.70
C ALA A 241 7.58 -7.04 -3.31
N ALA A 242 6.75 -7.64 -4.16
CA ALA A 242 5.32 -7.79 -3.92
C ALA A 242 5.05 -8.91 -2.91
N LEU A 243 4.33 -8.61 -1.82
CA LEU A 243 3.98 -9.55 -0.75
C LEU A 243 3.27 -10.79 -1.31
N GLU A 244 2.26 -10.57 -2.14
CA GLU A 244 1.46 -11.64 -2.75
C GLU A 244 2.30 -12.61 -3.58
N GLU A 245 3.31 -12.10 -4.29
CA GLU A 245 4.17 -12.92 -5.14
C GLU A 245 5.16 -13.75 -4.28
N ILE A 246 5.77 -13.15 -3.25
CA ILE A 246 6.64 -13.86 -2.30
C ILE A 246 5.88 -14.98 -1.61
N VAL A 247 4.73 -14.66 -1.03
CA VAL A 247 3.94 -15.60 -0.22
C VAL A 247 3.43 -16.75 -1.07
N MET A 248 2.91 -16.45 -2.26
CA MET A 248 2.38 -17.50 -3.14
C MET A 248 3.49 -18.33 -3.78
N ALA A 249 4.66 -17.77 -4.05
CA ALA A 249 5.82 -18.57 -4.47
C ALA A 249 6.23 -19.57 -3.38
N ILE A 250 6.30 -19.13 -2.11
CA ILE A 250 6.61 -20.01 -0.98
C ILE A 250 5.55 -21.10 -0.82
N LYS A 251 4.26 -20.73 -0.85
CA LYS A 251 3.14 -21.68 -0.70
C LYS A 251 3.09 -22.69 -1.83
N THR A 252 3.23 -22.23 -3.07
CA THR A 252 3.10 -23.07 -4.27
C THR A 252 4.32 -23.99 -4.47
N ARG A 253 5.52 -23.52 -4.11
CA ARG A 253 6.78 -24.25 -4.27
C ARG A 253 7.39 -24.67 -2.93
N GLN A 254 6.55 -25.05 -1.98
CA GLN A 254 6.98 -25.59 -0.70
C GLN A 254 7.84 -26.87 -0.87
N ASP A 255 7.60 -27.62 -1.95
CA ASP A 255 8.38 -28.79 -2.37
C ASP A 255 9.86 -28.47 -2.56
N LEU A 256 10.16 -27.27 -3.07
CA LEU A 256 11.52 -26.79 -3.36
C LEU A 256 12.10 -25.94 -2.25
N LEU A 257 11.30 -25.02 -1.71
CA LEU A 257 11.78 -24.00 -0.77
C LEU A 257 11.86 -24.50 0.67
N ASN A 258 11.09 -25.53 1.04
CA ASN A 258 11.06 -26.16 2.36
C ASN A 258 10.82 -25.19 3.54
N VAL A 259 10.20 -24.05 3.27
CA VAL A 259 9.83 -23.02 4.25
C VAL A 259 8.34 -22.71 4.14
N HIS A 260 7.78 -22.06 5.14
CA HIS A 260 6.38 -21.64 5.14
C HIS A 260 6.23 -20.24 5.73
N THR A 261 5.07 -19.62 5.48
CA THR A 261 4.63 -18.38 6.13
C THR A 261 3.34 -18.64 6.92
N ARG A 262 2.96 -17.74 7.80
CA ARG A 262 1.65 -17.81 8.47
C ARG A 262 0.53 -17.07 7.73
N ILE A 263 0.81 -16.55 6.55
CA ILE A 263 -0.15 -15.73 5.79
C ILE A 263 -1.40 -16.53 5.42
N GLU A 264 -2.56 -16.00 5.73
CA GLU A 264 -3.87 -16.48 5.29
C GLU A 264 -4.15 -15.92 3.89
N THR A 265 -3.73 -16.69 2.88
CA THR A 265 -3.63 -16.22 1.49
C THR A 265 -4.96 -15.85 0.85
N GLU A 266 -6.06 -16.37 1.37
CA GLU A 266 -7.43 -16.06 0.95
C GLU A 266 -7.81 -14.59 1.12
N HIS A 267 -7.05 -13.84 1.92
CA HIS A 267 -7.23 -12.40 2.15
C HIS A 267 -6.34 -11.52 1.25
N ILE A 268 -5.47 -12.10 0.42
CA ILE A 268 -4.52 -11.35 -0.43
C ILE A 268 -5.25 -10.39 -1.36
N LEU A 269 -6.24 -10.88 -2.10
CA LEU A 269 -6.96 -10.06 -3.08
C LEU A 269 -7.69 -8.87 -2.42
N ALA A 270 -8.31 -9.11 -1.27
CA ALA A 270 -8.99 -8.06 -0.52
C ALA A 270 -8.00 -6.97 -0.06
N ALA A 271 -6.83 -7.36 0.44
CA ALA A 271 -5.78 -6.42 0.84
C ALA A 271 -5.23 -5.65 -0.37
N SER A 272 -4.98 -6.34 -1.50
CA SER A 272 -4.52 -5.74 -2.76
C SER A 272 -5.47 -4.65 -3.26
N ARG A 273 -6.76 -4.94 -3.30
CA ARG A 273 -7.81 -4.01 -3.75
C ARG A 273 -7.96 -2.83 -2.79
N LEU A 274 -7.92 -3.08 -1.48
CA LEU A 274 -7.98 -2.02 -0.48
C LEU A 274 -6.83 -1.02 -0.65
N VAL A 275 -5.59 -1.51 -0.79
CA VAL A 275 -4.42 -0.65 -0.98
C VAL A 275 -4.52 0.10 -2.30
N SER A 276 -4.91 -0.57 -3.40
CA SER A 276 -5.11 0.07 -4.70
C SER A 276 -6.16 1.18 -4.64
N GLY A 277 -7.32 0.92 -3.99
CA GLY A 277 -8.39 1.91 -3.85
C GLY A 277 -7.99 3.11 -2.99
N ILE A 278 -7.25 2.90 -1.91
CA ILE A 278 -6.80 4.00 -1.03
C ILE A 278 -5.71 4.84 -1.69
N THR A 279 -4.71 4.20 -2.31
CA THR A 279 -3.56 4.90 -2.87
C THR A 279 -3.81 5.48 -4.27
N GLY A 280 -4.86 5.00 -4.96
CA GLY A 280 -5.13 5.35 -6.35
C GLY A 280 -4.17 4.70 -7.36
N PHE A 281 -3.36 3.72 -6.93
CA PHE A 281 -2.47 2.96 -7.82
C PHE A 281 -3.20 1.71 -8.33
N PRO A 282 -3.62 1.68 -9.61
CA PRO A 282 -4.34 0.53 -10.14
C PRO A 282 -3.44 -0.70 -10.25
N VAL A 283 -4.01 -1.86 -9.95
CA VAL A 283 -3.35 -3.13 -10.20
C VAL A 283 -3.43 -3.44 -11.69
N GLN A 284 -2.27 -3.69 -12.31
CA GLN A 284 -2.24 -4.06 -13.73
C GLN A 284 -3.02 -5.37 -13.96
N PRO A 285 -3.82 -5.49 -15.04
CA PRO A 285 -4.60 -6.71 -15.29
C PRO A 285 -3.79 -7.99 -15.34
N ASN A 286 -2.55 -7.93 -15.81
CA ASN A 286 -1.62 -9.06 -15.87
C ASN A 286 -0.68 -9.17 -14.66
N LYS A 287 -0.91 -8.40 -13.59
CA LYS A 287 -0.14 -8.56 -12.34
C LYS A 287 -0.30 -9.98 -11.81
N ALA A 288 0.80 -10.60 -11.44
CA ALA A 288 0.77 -11.94 -10.86
C ALA A 288 -0.13 -11.96 -9.61
N ILE A 289 -0.85 -13.05 -9.40
CA ILE A 289 -1.70 -13.36 -8.25
C ILE A 289 -2.98 -12.50 -8.17
N VAL A 290 -2.87 -11.17 -8.24
CA VAL A 290 -3.96 -10.23 -7.94
C VAL A 290 -4.53 -9.51 -9.17
N GLY A 291 -3.90 -9.60 -10.31
CA GLY A 291 -4.38 -9.00 -11.56
C GLY A 291 -5.65 -9.68 -12.09
N ALA A 292 -6.52 -8.94 -12.73
CA ALA A 292 -7.81 -9.44 -13.23
C ALA A 292 -7.67 -10.63 -14.21
N ASN A 293 -6.53 -10.73 -14.89
CA ASN A 293 -6.22 -11.79 -15.85
C ASN A 293 -5.43 -12.96 -15.23
N ALA A 294 -5.06 -12.88 -13.94
CA ALA A 294 -4.18 -13.87 -13.32
C ALA A 294 -4.73 -15.31 -13.36
N PHE A 295 -6.05 -15.46 -13.43
CA PHE A 295 -6.76 -16.74 -13.52
C PHE A 295 -7.70 -16.80 -14.73
N ALA A 296 -7.44 -16.03 -15.78
CA ALA A 296 -8.22 -16.01 -17.00
C ALA A 296 -7.49 -16.75 -18.12
N HIS A 297 -8.23 -17.59 -18.85
CA HIS A 297 -7.75 -18.32 -20.01
C HIS A 297 -8.57 -17.95 -21.23
N GLU A 298 -7.95 -17.33 -22.24
CA GLU A 298 -8.60 -16.96 -23.49
C GLU A 298 -8.30 -17.96 -24.62
N SER A 299 -7.11 -18.55 -24.63
CA SER A 299 -6.70 -19.54 -25.64
C SER A 299 -7.56 -20.81 -25.56
N GLY A 300 -8.14 -21.25 -26.68
CA GLY A 300 -8.94 -22.49 -26.76
C GLY A 300 -8.17 -23.75 -26.33
N ILE A 301 -6.85 -23.81 -26.56
CA ILE A 301 -5.99 -24.92 -26.10
C ILE A 301 -5.90 -24.94 -24.57
N HIS A 302 -5.75 -23.76 -23.95
CA HIS A 302 -5.71 -23.64 -22.50
C HIS A 302 -7.07 -23.97 -21.87
N GLN A 303 -8.16 -23.46 -22.46
CA GLN A 303 -9.52 -23.76 -21.98
C GLN A 303 -9.83 -25.26 -22.05
N ASP A 304 -9.48 -25.93 -23.13
CA ASP A 304 -9.66 -27.39 -23.27
C ASP A 304 -8.83 -28.16 -22.22
N GLY A 305 -7.59 -27.71 -21.96
CA GLY A 305 -6.75 -28.30 -20.92
C GLY A 305 -7.35 -28.16 -19.52
N VAL A 306 -7.75 -26.92 -19.14
CA VAL A 306 -8.35 -26.62 -17.83
C VAL A 306 -9.68 -27.39 -17.63
N LEU A 307 -10.51 -27.51 -18.67
CA LEU A 307 -11.75 -28.29 -18.61
C LEU A 307 -11.51 -29.77 -18.36
N LYS A 308 -10.41 -30.33 -18.88
CA LYS A 308 -10.01 -31.72 -18.64
C LYS A 308 -9.40 -31.91 -17.25
N HIS A 309 -8.48 -31.04 -16.87
CA HIS A 309 -7.84 -31.03 -15.55
C HIS A 309 -7.22 -29.66 -15.27
N ARG A 310 -7.61 -28.99 -14.18
CA ARG A 310 -7.17 -27.62 -13.87
C ARG A 310 -5.64 -27.47 -13.80
N GLU A 311 -4.96 -28.42 -13.20
CA GLU A 311 -3.49 -28.39 -13.04
C GLU A 311 -2.71 -28.44 -14.37
N THR A 312 -3.40 -28.63 -15.52
CA THR A 312 -2.74 -28.53 -16.83
C THR A 312 -2.20 -27.13 -17.11
N TYR A 313 -2.85 -26.08 -16.55
CA TYR A 313 -2.48 -24.67 -16.73
C TYR A 313 -2.60 -23.83 -15.47
N GLU A 314 -3.07 -24.37 -14.35
CA GLU A 314 -3.18 -23.67 -13.07
C GLU A 314 -2.24 -24.30 -12.04
N ILE A 315 -1.31 -23.49 -11.52
CA ILE A 315 -0.38 -23.90 -10.44
C ILE A 315 -0.93 -23.62 -9.05
N MET A 316 -2.03 -22.88 -8.96
CA MET A 316 -2.76 -22.53 -7.75
C MET A 316 -4.22 -22.27 -8.09
N SER A 317 -5.14 -22.42 -7.13
CA SER A 317 -6.54 -22.11 -7.36
C SER A 317 -6.83 -20.61 -7.13
N ALA A 318 -7.79 -20.06 -7.88
CA ALA A 318 -8.25 -18.69 -7.71
C ALA A 318 -8.72 -18.44 -6.25
N GLN A 319 -9.43 -19.38 -5.66
CA GLN A 319 -9.93 -19.30 -4.29
C GLN A 319 -8.81 -19.18 -3.25
N SER A 320 -7.66 -19.83 -3.50
CA SER A 320 -6.53 -19.82 -2.56
C SER A 320 -5.92 -18.43 -2.33
N VAL A 321 -6.29 -17.44 -3.14
CA VAL A 321 -5.85 -16.04 -3.04
C VAL A 321 -7.01 -15.05 -2.90
N GLY A 322 -8.24 -15.55 -2.74
CA GLY A 322 -9.43 -14.73 -2.51
C GLY A 322 -10.26 -14.38 -3.75
N TRP A 323 -9.92 -14.91 -4.94
CA TRP A 323 -10.79 -14.83 -6.09
C TRP A 323 -11.93 -15.84 -5.96
N ASN A 324 -13.17 -15.42 -6.19
CA ASN A 324 -14.30 -16.35 -6.25
C ASN A 324 -14.40 -16.99 -7.64
N ALA A 325 -14.37 -18.32 -7.69
CA ALA A 325 -14.59 -19.07 -8.92
C ALA A 325 -16.05 -18.94 -9.42
N ASN A 326 -16.98 -18.66 -8.53
CA ASN A 326 -18.37 -18.38 -8.89
C ASN A 326 -18.58 -16.86 -8.78
N LYS A 327 -18.73 -16.19 -9.93
CA LYS A 327 -19.23 -14.82 -9.96
C LYS A 327 -20.62 -14.80 -9.30
N MET A 328 -20.69 -14.40 -8.05
CA MET A 328 -21.97 -14.01 -7.49
C MET A 328 -22.32 -12.67 -8.11
N VAL A 329 -23.12 -12.71 -9.17
CA VAL A 329 -23.60 -11.49 -9.82
C VAL A 329 -24.56 -10.81 -8.86
N MET A 330 -24.12 -9.70 -8.29
CA MET A 330 -24.99 -8.84 -7.49
C MET A 330 -25.82 -7.97 -8.44
N GLY A 331 -27.11 -7.83 -8.18
CA GLY A 331 -28.00 -7.10 -9.06
C GLY A 331 -29.24 -6.56 -8.36
N LYS A 332 -30.18 -6.03 -9.16
CA LYS A 332 -31.41 -5.37 -8.71
C LYS A 332 -32.22 -6.17 -7.67
N HIS A 333 -32.21 -7.49 -7.76
CA HIS A 333 -32.98 -8.37 -6.86
C HIS A 333 -32.20 -8.80 -5.61
N SER A 334 -30.90 -8.45 -5.49
CA SER A 334 -30.11 -8.80 -4.31
C SER A 334 -30.61 -8.09 -3.05
N GLY A 335 -30.78 -8.88 -1.99
CA GLY A 335 -31.20 -8.38 -0.69
C GLY A 335 -30.02 -7.86 0.15
N ARG A 336 -30.32 -7.10 1.22
CA ARG A 336 -29.33 -6.52 2.14
C ARG A 336 -28.41 -7.58 2.77
N ALA A 337 -28.92 -8.76 3.09
CA ALA A 337 -28.13 -9.85 3.67
C ALA A 337 -27.07 -10.36 2.68
N ALA A 338 -27.42 -10.53 1.40
CA ALA A 338 -26.48 -10.92 0.35
C ALA A 338 -25.42 -9.83 0.10
N PHE A 339 -25.83 -8.55 0.09
CA PHE A 339 -24.93 -7.42 -0.01
C PHE A 339 -23.91 -7.39 1.13
N ARG A 340 -24.37 -7.51 2.39
CA ARG A 340 -23.50 -7.60 3.56
C ARG A 340 -22.53 -8.77 3.46
N SER A 341 -23.03 -9.98 3.18
CA SER A 341 -22.19 -11.18 3.03
C SER A 341 -21.09 -10.98 1.99
N ARG A 342 -21.42 -10.29 0.88
CA ARG A 342 -20.43 -10.01 -0.16
C ARG A 342 -19.38 -9.02 0.27
N LEU A 343 -19.77 -7.97 1.02
CA LEU A 343 -18.81 -7.03 1.62
C LEU A 343 -17.88 -7.72 2.63
N ASP A 344 -18.44 -8.59 3.48
CA ASP A 344 -17.65 -9.36 4.45
C ASP A 344 -16.63 -10.26 3.74
N GLU A 345 -17.00 -10.92 2.63
CA GLU A 345 -16.09 -11.70 1.79
C GLU A 345 -14.96 -10.84 1.19
N LEU A 346 -15.25 -9.58 0.86
CA LEU A 346 -14.27 -8.61 0.35
C LEU A 346 -13.40 -7.97 1.47
N GLY A 347 -13.63 -8.37 2.72
CA GLY A 347 -12.92 -7.83 3.87
C GLY A 347 -13.40 -6.45 4.33
N ILE A 348 -14.56 -6.02 3.85
CA ILE A 348 -15.17 -4.73 4.21
C ILE A 348 -16.24 -4.98 5.25
N VAL A 349 -16.03 -4.50 6.47
CA VAL A 349 -16.99 -4.63 7.57
C VAL A 349 -17.69 -3.29 7.75
N LEU A 350 -19.00 -3.26 7.43
CA LEU A 350 -19.89 -2.13 7.69
C LEU A 350 -21.04 -2.57 8.61
N GLU A 351 -21.43 -1.73 9.55
CA GLU A 351 -22.53 -1.99 10.49
C GLU A 351 -23.49 -0.81 10.57
N GLY A 352 -24.70 -1.08 11.09
CA GLY A 352 -25.70 -0.04 11.39
C GLY A 352 -26.06 0.83 10.20
N ASP A 353 -25.91 2.15 10.36
CA ASP A 353 -26.31 3.16 9.36
C ASP A 353 -25.36 3.23 8.17
N GLU A 354 -24.07 2.93 8.35
CA GLU A 354 -23.10 2.83 7.25
C GLU A 354 -23.49 1.75 6.24
N LEU A 355 -23.86 0.56 6.73
CA LEU A 355 -24.34 -0.52 5.88
C LEU A 355 -25.65 -0.14 5.17
N ASN A 356 -26.55 0.61 5.83
CA ASN A 356 -27.80 1.06 5.23
C ASN A 356 -27.55 2.07 4.11
N ALA A 357 -26.67 3.03 4.31
CA ALA A 357 -26.30 4.02 3.32
C ALA A 357 -25.62 3.37 2.10
N ALA A 358 -24.68 2.47 2.34
CA ALA A 358 -24.01 1.71 1.27
C ALA A 358 -25.01 0.84 0.48
N PHE A 359 -25.97 0.19 1.17
CA PHE A 359 -26.99 -0.62 0.50
C PHE A 359 -27.97 0.21 -0.33
N ALA A 360 -28.36 1.40 0.11
CA ALA A 360 -29.18 2.30 -0.67
C ALA A 360 -28.50 2.68 -1.99
N ARG A 361 -27.22 3.07 -1.95
CA ARG A 361 -26.41 3.37 -3.14
C ARG A 361 -26.24 2.16 -4.05
N PHE A 362 -26.05 0.98 -3.46
CA PHE A 362 -26.03 -0.27 -4.22
C PHE A 362 -27.31 -0.47 -5.04
N LYS A 363 -28.48 -0.18 -4.47
CA LYS A 363 -29.75 -0.29 -5.19
C LYS A 363 -29.86 0.72 -6.33
N GLU A 364 -29.42 1.95 -6.12
CA GLU A 364 -29.37 2.98 -7.18
C GLU A 364 -28.44 2.58 -8.32
N LEU A 365 -27.28 2.00 -7.99
CA LEU A 365 -26.35 1.49 -8.98
C LEU A 365 -26.95 0.30 -9.74
N ALA A 366 -27.60 -0.63 -9.04
CA ALA A 366 -28.23 -1.81 -9.62
C ALA A 366 -29.44 -1.49 -10.54
N ASP A 367 -30.06 -0.32 -10.36
CA ASP A 367 -31.09 0.18 -11.27
C ASP A 367 -30.52 0.75 -12.58
N LYS A 368 -29.25 1.18 -12.57
CA LYS A 368 -28.54 1.76 -13.72
C LYS A 368 -27.67 0.74 -14.46
N LYS A 369 -27.30 -0.36 -13.81
CA LYS A 369 -26.33 -1.33 -14.30
C LYS A 369 -26.86 -2.75 -14.16
N HIS A 370 -26.80 -3.55 -15.25
CA HIS A 370 -27.34 -4.92 -15.26
C HIS A 370 -26.54 -5.90 -14.41
N GLU A 371 -25.23 -5.73 -14.33
CA GLU A 371 -24.32 -6.61 -13.60
C GLU A 371 -23.41 -5.77 -12.68
N ILE A 372 -23.38 -6.10 -11.40
CA ILE A 372 -22.57 -5.41 -10.40
C ILE A 372 -21.44 -6.31 -9.97
N PHE A 373 -20.22 -5.82 -10.10
CA PHE A 373 -19.00 -6.53 -9.79
C PHE A 373 -18.47 -6.11 -8.40
N ASP A 374 -17.50 -6.84 -7.89
CA ASP A 374 -16.89 -6.57 -6.59
C ASP A 374 -16.24 -5.19 -6.51
N GLU A 375 -15.66 -4.76 -7.64
CA GLU A 375 -15.04 -3.45 -7.80
C GLU A 375 -16.06 -2.32 -7.65
N ASP A 376 -17.28 -2.52 -8.16
CA ASP A 376 -18.38 -1.57 -7.98
C ASP A 376 -18.75 -1.43 -6.49
N LEU A 377 -18.78 -2.54 -5.77
CA LEU A 377 -19.08 -2.56 -4.34
C LEU A 377 -18.00 -1.84 -3.52
N GLN A 378 -16.73 -2.04 -3.87
CA GLN A 378 -15.62 -1.37 -3.20
C GLN A 378 -15.62 0.14 -3.44
N ALA A 379 -15.84 0.57 -4.70
CA ALA A 379 -15.97 1.98 -5.05
C ALA A 379 -17.13 2.65 -4.27
N LEU A 380 -18.27 1.99 -4.23
CA LEU A 380 -19.47 2.45 -3.53
C LEU A 380 -19.24 2.62 -2.02
N VAL A 381 -18.44 1.74 -1.40
CA VAL A 381 -18.09 1.83 0.03
C VAL A 381 -17.04 2.92 0.27
N SER A 382 -16.09 3.08 -0.63
CA SER A 382 -15.11 4.19 -0.56
C SER A 382 -15.81 5.54 -0.60
N ASP A 383 -16.82 5.70 -1.44
CA ASP A 383 -17.70 6.89 -1.45
C ASP A 383 -18.46 7.06 -0.13
N THR A 384 -18.93 5.97 0.50
CA THR A 384 -19.66 6.03 1.78
C THR A 384 -18.77 6.48 2.94
N LEU A 385 -17.51 6.09 2.94
CA LEU A 385 -16.54 6.50 3.97
C LEU A 385 -16.00 7.93 3.73
N ALA A 386 -16.05 8.40 2.48
CA ALA A 386 -15.78 9.80 2.14
C ALA A 386 -16.91 10.74 2.61
N ASP A 387 -18.14 10.23 2.75
CA ASP A 387 -19.30 11.00 3.24
C ASP A 387 -19.23 11.37 4.73
N GLU A 388 -18.38 10.76 5.54
CA GLU A 388 -18.12 11.18 6.93
C GLU A 388 -17.20 12.41 7.02
N ALA A 389 -16.50 12.78 5.94
CA ALA A 389 -15.87 14.08 5.84
C ALA A 389 -16.98 15.14 5.64
N PRO A 390 -16.98 16.27 6.36
CA PRO A 390 -17.96 17.32 6.13
C PRO A 390 -17.92 17.72 4.66
N GLU A 391 -19.00 17.44 3.93
CA GLU A 391 -19.15 17.79 2.52
C GLU A 391 -19.32 19.29 2.39
N HIS A 392 -18.22 20.00 2.29
CA HIS A 392 -18.22 21.43 2.01
C HIS A 392 -18.72 21.71 0.58
N PHE A 393 -18.32 20.85 -0.36
CA PHE A 393 -18.74 20.91 -1.77
C PHE A 393 -19.53 19.67 -2.14
N LYS A 394 -20.74 19.86 -2.68
CA LYS A 394 -21.60 18.77 -3.20
C LYS A 394 -22.12 19.10 -4.57
N LEU A 395 -22.05 18.15 -5.51
CA LEU A 395 -22.62 18.29 -6.84
C LEU A 395 -24.14 18.21 -6.77
N ALA A 396 -24.82 19.30 -7.13
CA ALA A 396 -26.29 19.33 -7.25
C ALA A 396 -26.74 19.00 -8.68
N SER A 397 -26.08 19.59 -9.69
CA SER A 397 -26.33 19.27 -11.10
C SER A 397 -25.11 19.51 -11.97
N LEU A 398 -25.00 18.77 -13.06
CA LEU A 398 -23.97 18.91 -14.09
C LEU A 398 -24.60 18.73 -15.48
N GLU A 399 -24.40 19.69 -16.35
CA GLU A 399 -24.75 19.64 -17.76
C GLU A 399 -23.48 19.89 -18.58
N VAL A 400 -23.17 18.96 -19.50
CA VAL A 400 -21.99 19.07 -20.35
C VAL A 400 -22.39 18.97 -21.81
N ALA A 401 -22.04 20.01 -22.59
CA ALA A 401 -22.27 20.05 -24.03
C ALA A 401 -20.95 19.89 -24.77
N SER A 402 -20.83 18.80 -25.57
CA SER A 402 -19.69 18.54 -26.43
C SER A 402 -20.15 18.14 -27.81
N LYS A 403 -19.60 18.82 -28.82
CA LYS A 403 -19.89 18.57 -30.24
C LYS A 403 -18.59 18.70 -31.03
N THR A 404 -18.41 17.82 -32.02
CA THR A 404 -17.23 17.89 -32.90
C THR A 404 -17.13 19.26 -33.58
N GLY A 405 -15.95 19.89 -33.42
CA GLY A 405 -15.67 21.22 -34.00
C GLY A 405 -16.13 22.41 -33.15
N THR A 406 -16.66 22.19 -31.95
CA THR A 406 -16.97 23.24 -30.98
C THR A 406 -16.17 23.04 -29.69
N ILE A 407 -15.94 24.13 -28.96
CA ILE A 407 -15.29 24.06 -27.65
C ILE A 407 -16.29 23.47 -26.65
N PRO A 408 -15.95 22.37 -25.95
CA PRO A 408 -16.81 21.80 -24.91
C PRO A 408 -17.11 22.80 -23.79
N GLU A 409 -18.31 22.77 -23.29
CA GLU A 409 -18.80 23.63 -22.23
C GLU A 409 -19.48 22.80 -21.14
N ALA A 410 -19.18 23.15 -19.87
CA ALA A 410 -19.83 22.58 -18.71
C ALA A 410 -20.54 23.67 -17.90
N LYS A 411 -21.77 23.38 -17.49
CA LYS A 411 -22.54 24.13 -16.51
C LYS A 411 -22.79 23.26 -15.30
N LEU A 412 -22.55 23.78 -14.10
CA LEU A 412 -22.84 23.04 -12.89
C LEU A 412 -23.45 23.91 -11.80
N VAL A 413 -24.11 23.22 -10.87
CA VAL A 413 -24.55 23.78 -9.61
C VAL A 413 -23.90 22.97 -8.50
N LEU A 414 -23.17 23.62 -7.61
CA LEU A 414 -22.62 23.06 -6.40
C LEU A 414 -23.39 23.60 -5.19
N SER A 415 -23.68 22.74 -4.24
CA SER A 415 -23.99 23.15 -2.86
C SER A 415 -22.67 23.38 -2.13
N VAL A 416 -22.44 24.60 -1.67
CA VAL A 416 -21.28 25.02 -0.87
C VAL A 416 -21.78 25.40 0.51
N ASP A 417 -21.49 24.59 1.53
CA ASP A 417 -22.04 24.73 2.89
C ASP A 417 -23.57 24.91 2.92
N GLY A 418 -24.28 24.20 2.05
CA GLY A 418 -25.73 24.25 1.95
C GLY A 418 -26.27 25.39 1.07
N ALA A 419 -25.44 26.28 0.55
CA ALA A 419 -25.85 27.35 -0.40
C ALA A 419 -25.53 26.95 -1.84
N GLU A 420 -26.50 27.01 -2.74
CA GLU A 420 -26.29 26.72 -4.15
C GLU A 420 -25.50 27.83 -4.86
N ARG A 421 -24.47 27.44 -5.59
CA ARG A 421 -23.68 28.29 -6.48
C ARG A 421 -23.57 27.64 -7.84
N SER A 422 -23.72 28.42 -8.89
CA SER A 422 -23.62 27.94 -10.27
C SER A 422 -22.43 28.57 -10.98
N ALA A 423 -21.81 27.79 -11.86
CA ALA A 423 -20.77 28.25 -12.76
C ALA A 423 -20.89 27.58 -14.14
N GLN A 424 -20.25 28.22 -15.10
CA GLN A 424 -20.13 27.74 -16.47
C GLN A 424 -18.71 27.99 -16.94
N ALA A 425 -18.10 26.99 -17.57
CA ALA A 425 -16.75 27.10 -18.11
C ALA A 425 -16.58 26.32 -19.41
N GLN A 426 -15.64 26.77 -20.23
CA GLN A 426 -15.22 26.08 -21.45
C GLN A 426 -13.85 25.41 -21.24
N GLY A 427 -13.66 24.26 -21.89
CA GLY A 427 -12.43 23.49 -21.74
C GLY A 427 -11.98 22.82 -23.04
N SER A 428 -10.76 22.25 -23.00
CA SER A 428 -10.20 21.47 -24.11
C SER A 428 -10.93 20.14 -24.35
N GLY A 429 -11.70 19.69 -23.36
CA GLY A 429 -12.55 18.51 -23.39
C GLY A 429 -13.66 18.61 -22.33
N PRO A 430 -14.62 17.65 -22.32
CA PRO A 430 -15.73 17.62 -21.35
C PRO A 430 -15.25 17.66 -19.89
N VAL A 431 -14.22 16.87 -19.56
CA VAL A 431 -13.67 16.80 -18.21
C VAL A 431 -12.95 18.10 -17.83
N ASP A 432 -12.14 18.69 -18.74
CA ASP A 432 -11.46 19.94 -18.49
C ASP A 432 -12.46 21.10 -18.28
N ALA A 433 -13.54 21.14 -19.09
CA ALA A 433 -14.62 22.10 -18.89
C ALA A 433 -15.29 21.93 -17.50
N THR A 434 -15.52 20.70 -17.08
CA THR A 434 -16.12 20.37 -15.78
C THR A 434 -15.21 20.81 -14.63
N PHE A 435 -13.92 20.51 -14.67
CA PHE A 435 -12.97 20.91 -13.62
C PHE A 435 -12.84 22.42 -13.51
N LYS A 436 -12.79 23.13 -14.65
CA LYS A 436 -12.78 24.59 -14.68
C LYS A 436 -14.06 25.21 -14.11
N ALA A 437 -15.21 24.59 -14.37
CA ALA A 437 -16.47 25.04 -13.80
C ALA A 437 -16.52 24.79 -12.27
N ILE A 438 -15.97 23.68 -11.77
CA ILE A 438 -15.82 23.43 -10.33
C ILE A 438 -14.91 24.49 -9.72
N GLU A 439 -13.74 24.74 -10.30
CA GLU A 439 -12.79 25.74 -9.78
C GLU A 439 -13.35 27.17 -9.81
N ALA A 440 -14.22 27.51 -10.76
CA ALA A 440 -14.89 28.80 -10.78
C ALA A 440 -15.84 29.02 -9.58
N VAL A 441 -16.31 27.94 -8.93
CA VAL A 441 -17.11 28.00 -7.70
C VAL A 441 -16.24 27.83 -6.46
N ALA A 442 -15.32 26.85 -6.50
CA ALA A 442 -14.55 26.43 -5.34
C ALA A 442 -13.38 27.39 -5.04
N GLU A 443 -12.86 28.07 -6.08
CA GLU A 443 -11.68 28.98 -5.98
C GLU A 443 -10.56 28.35 -5.15
N SER A 444 -10.34 27.04 -5.32
CA SER A 444 -9.48 26.27 -4.44
C SER A 444 -8.01 26.68 -4.55
N GLY A 445 -7.59 27.09 -5.75
CA GLY A 445 -6.18 27.34 -6.08
C GLY A 445 -5.33 26.07 -6.05
N ALA A 446 -5.94 24.88 -6.08
CA ALA A 446 -5.26 23.62 -6.15
C ALA A 446 -4.80 23.29 -7.59
N THR A 447 -3.69 22.59 -7.70
CA THR A 447 -3.14 22.14 -8.98
C THR A 447 -3.46 20.67 -9.18
N LEU A 448 -4.01 20.30 -10.34
CA LEU A 448 -4.25 18.93 -10.73
C LEU A 448 -2.90 18.24 -11.08
N GLN A 449 -2.51 17.24 -10.30
CA GLN A 449 -1.28 16.48 -10.48
C GLN A 449 -1.49 15.17 -11.24
N LEU A 450 -2.67 14.54 -11.05
CA LEU A 450 -3.02 13.27 -11.67
C LEU A 450 -4.51 13.26 -11.99
N TYR A 451 -4.83 12.73 -13.17
CA TYR A 451 -6.16 12.30 -13.55
C TYR A 451 -6.04 10.90 -14.14
N SER A 452 -6.66 9.93 -13.49
CA SER A 452 -6.63 8.54 -13.91
C SER A 452 -8.05 8.00 -14.01
N VAL A 453 -8.31 7.28 -15.08
CA VAL A 453 -9.59 6.63 -15.34
C VAL A 453 -9.36 5.14 -15.44
N ASN A 454 -10.04 4.38 -14.59
CA ASN A 454 -10.02 2.93 -14.60
C ASN A 454 -11.41 2.42 -14.97
N ALA A 455 -11.51 1.57 -16.01
CA ALA A 455 -12.71 0.82 -16.26
C ALA A 455 -12.78 -0.30 -15.21
N ILE A 456 -13.75 -0.23 -14.31
CA ILE A 456 -13.90 -1.22 -13.24
C ILE A 456 -14.52 -2.49 -13.79
N THR A 457 -15.34 -2.40 -14.84
CA THR A 457 -16.11 -3.52 -15.38
C THR A 457 -16.10 -3.56 -16.91
N GLN A 458 -16.49 -4.68 -17.50
CA GLN A 458 -16.60 -4.86 -18.94
C GLN A 458 -18.05 -4.62 -19.39
N GLY A 459 -18.23 -3.98 -20.55
CA GLY A 459 -19.54 -3.72 -21.17
C GLY A 459 -19.77 -2.25 -21.47
N THR A 460 -20.87 -1.94 -22.17
CA THR A 460 -21.24 -0.57 -22.55
C THR A 460 -21.85 0.24 -21.40
N ASP A 461 -22.22 -0.43 -20.31
CA ASP A 461 -22.77 0.09 -19.05
C ASP A 461 -21.74 0.01 -17.91
N SER A 462 -20.45 -0.11 -18.25
CA SER A 462 -19.38 -0.21 -17.26
C SER A 462 -19.27 1.05 -16.42
N GLN A 463 -19.06 0.86 -15.11
CA GLN A 463 -18.73 1.95 -14.20
C GLN A 463 -17.28 2.34 -14.39
N GLY A 464 -17.03 3.63 -14.57
CA GLY A 464 -15.70 4.21 -14.56
C GLY A 464 -15.34 4.71 -13.16
N GLU A 465 -14.21 4.28 -12.63
CA GLU A 465 -13.61 4.88 -11.45
C GLU A 465 -12.59 5.93 -11.88
N VAL A 466 -12.71 7.11 -11.30
CA VAL A 466 -11.79 8.21 -11.53
C VAL A 466 -11.05 8.51 -10.25
N THR A 467 -9.73 8.61 -10.36
CA THR A 467 -8.87 9.14 -9.31
C THR A 467 -8.33 10.50 -9.75
N VAL A 468 -8.54 11.51 -8.91
CA VAL A 468 -8.00 12.86 -9.07
C VAL A 468 -7.01 13.11 -7.94
N ARG A 469 -5.81 13.60 -8.28
CA ARG A 469 -4.82 14.07 -7.31
C ARG A 469 -4.69 15.58 -7.42
N LEU A 470 -4.96 16.27 -6.31
CA LEU A 470 -4.80 17.71 -6.20
C LEU A 470 -3.66 18.06 -5.25
N GLU A 471 -2.93 19.13 -5.59
CA GLU A 471 -1.87 19.69 -4.75
C GLU A 471 -2.16 21.16 -4.45
N LYS A 472 -2.00 21.55 -3.17
CA LYS A 472 -2.08 22.95 -2.74
C LYS A 472 -1.14 23.18 -1.56
N GLY A 473 -0.20 24.12 -1.73
CA GLY A 473 0.71 24.53 -0.64
C GLY A 473 1.57 23.38 -0.10
N GLY A 474 2.00 22.46 -0.96
CA GLY A 474 2.78 21.27 -0.58
C GLY A 474 1.95 20.11 -0.04
N ARG A 475 0.65 20.28 0.15
CA ARG A 475 -0.27 19.20 0.53
C ARG A 475 -0.85 18.55 -0.71
N ILE A 476 -0.76 17.22 -0.75
CA ILE A 476 -1.29 16.38 -1.83
C ILE A 476 -2.44 15.53 -1.27
N VAL A 477 -3.57 15.49 -1.97
CA VAL A 477 -4.72 14.62 -1.66
C VAL A 477 -5.20 13.90 -2.89
N ASN A 478 -5.66 12.65 -2.71
CA ASN A 478 -6.35 11.88 -3.73
C ASN A 478 -7.85 11.92 -3.44
N GLY A 479 -8.65 12.20 -4.46
CA GLY A 479 -10.10 12.07 -4.42
C GLY A 479 -10.54 11.01 -5.42
N ASN A 480 -11.50 10.20 -5.04
CA ASN A 480 -12.05 9.13 -5.86
C ASN A 480 -13.51 9.41 -6.15
N GLY A 481 -13.95 9.01 -7.34
CA GLY A 481 -15.35 9.09 -7.75
C GLY A 481 -15.68 8.01 -8.74
N ALA A 482 -16.85 7.43 -8.60
CA ALA A 482 -17.33 6.38 -9.49
C ALA A 482 -18.73 6.72 -10.01
N ASP A 483 -18.94 6.50 -11.31
CA ASP A 483 -20.24 6.64 -11.97
C ASP A 483 -20.22 5.88 -13.31
N THR A 484 -21.39 5.57 -13.86
CA THR A 484 -21.51 5.08 -15.23
C THR A 484 -21.22 6.15 -16.27
N ASP A 485 -21.39 7.44 -15.91
CA ASP A 485 -20.93 8.58 -16.69
C ASP A 485 -19.55 9.05 -16.19
N ILE A 486 -18.55 8.92 -17.04
CA ILE A 486 -17.16 9.25 -16.69
C ILE A 486 -16.96 10.73 -16.35
N VAL A 487 -17.77 11.64 -16.89
CA VAL A 487 -17.69 13.06 -16.59
C VAL A 487 -18.25 13.33 -15.19
N VAL A 488 -19.34 12.64 -14.84
CA VAL A 488 -19.91 12.68 -13.49
C VAL A 488 -18.94 12.05 -12.47
N ALA A 489 -18.33 10.90 -12.80
CA ALA A 489 -17.29 10.28 -11.96
C ALA A 489 -16.10 11.23 -11.74
N SER A 490 -15.68 11.94 -12.80
CA SER A 490 -14.60 12.93 -12.74
C SER A 490 -14.95 14.10 -11.81
N ALA A 491 -16.17 14.63 -11.92
CA ALA A 491 -16.65 15.70 -11.05
C ALA A 491 -16.68 15.25 -9.58
N LYS A 492 -17.19 14.05 -9.29
CA LYS A 492 -17.21 13.47 -7.95
C LYS A 492 -15.81 13.32 -7.37
N ALA A 493 -14.87 12.78 -8.16
CA ALA A 493 -13.48 12.61 -7.74
C ALA A 493 -12.82 13.95 -7.39
N TYR A 494 -13.05 14.98 -8.21
CA TYR A 494 -12.49 16.31 -7.98
C TYR A 494 -13.06 16.94 -6.71
N LEU A 495 -14.38 16.89 -6.52
CA LEU A 495 -15.03 17.42 -5.32
C LEU A 495 -14.66 16.67 -4.06
N ASN A 496 -14.49 15.35 -4.14
CA ASN A 496 -13.99 14.53 -3.04
C ASN A 496 -12.59 14.97 -2.62
N ALA A 497 -11.67 15.19 -3.57
CA ALA A 497 -10.34 15.71 -3.28
C ALA A 497 -10.39 17.11 -2.63
N LEU A 498 -11.27 18.01 -3.11
CA LEU A 498 -11.44 19.32 -2.51
C LEU A 498 -11.98 19.25 -1.07
N ASN A 499 -12.95 18.39 -0.79
CA ASN A 499 -13.49 18.17 0.55
C ASN A 499 -12.41 17.62 1.49
N LEU A 500 -11.64 16.64 1.07
CA LEU A 500 -10.50 16.11 1.83
C LEU A 500 -9.42 17.18 2.11
N MET A 501 -9.21 18.12 1.19
CA MET A 501 -8.32 19.27 1.43
C MET A 501 -8.82 20.19 2.55
N GLN A 502 -10.12 20.34 2.74
CA GLN A 502 -10.69 21.20 3.79
C GLN A 502 -10.54 20.58 5.19
N VAL A 503 -10.69 19.25 5.33
CA VAL A 503 -10.64 18.54 6.64
C VAL A 503 -9.29 18.69 7.35
N GLY A 504 -8.20 18.94 6.64
CA GLY A 504 -6.87 19.13 7.21
C GLY A 504 -6.52 20.59 7.61
N ALA A 505 -7.43 21.55 7.41
CA ALA A 505 -7.18 22.96 7.73
C ALA A 505 -7.29 23.31 9.23
N LYS A 506 -7.64 22.35 10.10
CA LYS A 506 -7.44 22.51 11.56
C LYS A 506 -6.00 22.14 11.91
N ALA A 507 -5.10 22.99 11.46
CA ALA A 507 -3.67 22.86 11.61
C ALA A 507 -3.22 22.95 13.07
N HIS A 508 -2.28 22.08 13.44
CA HIS A 508 -1.31 22.42 14.47
C HIS A 508 -0.20 23.28 13.84
N PRO A 509 0.31 24.29 14.56
CA PRO A 509 1.34 25.18 14.06
C PRO A 509 2.62 24.38 13.77
N GLN A 510 3.21 24.62 12.61
CA GLN A 510 4.55 24.17 12.29
C GLN A 510 5.52 24.68 13.35
N VAL A 511 6.27 23.78 13.96
CA VAL A 511 7.48 24.14 14.69
C VAL A 511 8.55 24.41 13.63
N GLU A 512 8.88 25.69 13.46
CA GLU A 512 10.07 26.09 12.72
C GLU A 512 11.32 25.54 13.44
N GLY A 513 12.21 24.96 12.69
CA GLY A 513 13.62 24.74 13.06
C GLY A 513 13.96 23.31 13.49
N VAL A 514 14.60 22.58 12.69
CA VAL A 514 16.05 22.26 12.56
C VAL A 514 16.26 21.37 11.34
#